data_ea78e23afe085cfaa1ec6257b5889fe6
#
_entry.id   ea78e23afe085cfaa1ec6257b5889fe6
#
_cell.length_a   1.000
_cell.length_b   1.000
_cell.length_c   1.000
_cell.angle_alpha   90.00
_cell.angle_beta   90.00
_cell.angle_gamma   90.00
#
_symmetry.space_group_name_H-M   'P 1'
#
loop_
_entity.id
_entity.type
_entity.pdbx_description
1 polymer ?
#
loop_
_entity_poly.entity_id
_entity_poly.type
_entity_poly.pdbx_seq_one_letter_code
_entity_poly.pdbx_strand_id
1 'polypeptide(L)'
;MQNYTETLRNKLHTLICEMGKHPECFCRNPGKDFTRNRKLPFEKVLSILLGMSGDPLRNELMEAFHHDPSMASVPAFVQQRSKLLPNALAYLFHRFTDSCIIPKYYRGYRLLAADGSDLQIPANPQDNDSYVAPNNGSMHYNLLHLNALYDLCTGGYLDAVI
;
A
#
# COMPACT_ATOMS: atom_id res chain seq x y z
N MET A 1 -27.52 -12.60 -1.87
CA MET A 1 -26.87 -11.28 -2.05
C MET A 1 -25.40 -11.45 -1.69
N GLN A 2 -24.49 -11.33 -2.64
CA GLN A 2 -23.06 -11.26 -2.32
C GLN A 2 -22.84 -10.03 -1.43
N ASN A 3 -22.16 -10.20 -0.31
CA ASN A 3 -21.84 -9.10 0.58
C ASN A 3 -20.91 -8.13 -0.18
N TYR A 4 -21.22 -6.84 -0.17
CA TYR A 4 -20.42 -5.80 -0.84
C TYR A 4 -18.93 -5.88 -0.46
N THR A 5 -18.63 -6.13 0.81
CA THR A 5 -17.26 -6.34 1.32
C THR A 5 -16.56 -7.51 0.65
N GLU A 6 -17.27 -8.61 0.41
CA GLU A 6 -16.72 -9.79 -0.27
C GLU A 6 -16.41 -9.49 -1.74
N THR A 7 -17.28 -8.73 -2.39
CA THR A 7 -17.05 -8.26 -3.78
C THR A 7 -15.79 -7.40 -3.87
N LEU A 8 -15.58 -6.45 -2.95
CA LEU A 8 -14.37 -5.62 -2.90
C LEU A 8 -13.12 -6.45 -2.65
N ARG A 9 -13.17 -7.39 -1.71
CA ARG A 9 -12.06 -8.30 -1.40
C ARG A 9 -11.66 -9.13 -2.63
N ASN A 10 -12.64 -9.68 -3.33
CA ASN A 10 -12.40 -10.49 -4.53
C ASN A 10 -11.81 -9.65 -5.66
N LYS A 11 -12.27 -8.41 -5.85
CA LYS A 11 -11.68 -7.48 -6.82
C LYS A 11 -10.22 -7.16 -6.49
N LEU A 12 -9.93 -6.82 -5.24
CA LEU A 12 -8.57 -6.54 -4.79
C LEU A 12 -7.65 -7.75 -5.04
N HIS A 13 -8.09 -8.94 -4.64
CA HIS A 13 -7.35 -10.17 -4.86
C HIS A 13 -7.10 -10.44 -6.35
N THR A 14 -8.11 -10.25 -7.20
CA THR A 14 -7.98 -10.41 -8.66
C THR A 14 -6.93 -9.47 -9.23
N LEU A 15 -6.95 -8.19 -8.84
CA LEU A 15 -5.96 -7.20 -9.29
C LEU A 15 -4.53 -7.57 -8.86
N ILE A 16 -4.35 -8.01 -7.61
CA ILE A 16 -3.05 -8.48 -7.12
C ILE A 16 -2.55 -9.68 -7.93
N CYS A 17 -3.42 -10.63 -8.23
CA CYS A 17 -3.07 -11.79 -9.07
C CYS A 17 -2.74 -11.39 -10.52
N GLU A 18 -3.45 -10.40 -11.08
CA GLU A 18 -3.13 -9.87 -12.41
C GLU A 18 -1.76 -9.20 -12.44
N MET A 19 -1.45 -8.37 -11.43
CA MET A 19 -0.13 -7.76 -11.28
C MET A 19 0.98 -8.82 -11.13
N GLY A 20 0.70 -9.90 -10.42
CA GLY A 20 1.63 -11.01 -10.22
C GLY A 20 1.97 -11.80 -11.48
N LYS A 21 1.18 -11.68 -12.56
CA LYS A 21 1.52 -12.24 -13.87
C LYS A 21 2.64 -11.46 -14.58
N HIS A 22 2.82 -10.17 -14.20
CA HIS A 22 3.78 -9.25 -14.78
C HIS A 22 4.58 -8.51 -13.70
N PRO A 23 5.26 -9.22 -12.77
CA PRO A 23 5.97 -8.60 -11.67
C PRO A 23 7.13 -7.73 -12.13
N GLU A 24 7.62 -7.94 -13.36
CA GLU A 24 8.69 -7.15 -13.99
C GLU A 24 8.33 -5.66 -14.13
N CYS A 25 7.06 -5.32 -14.22
CA CYS A 25 6.57 -3.93 -14.29
C CYS A 25 6.64 -3.21 -12.94
N PHE A 26 6.76 -3.95 -11.84
CA PHE A 26 6.59 -3.46 -10.47
C PHE A 26 7.78 -3.77 -9.56
N CYS A 27 8.89 -4.25 -10.10
CA CYS A 27 10.08 -4.59 -9.34
C CYS A 27 11.33 -3.85 -9.83
N ARG A 28 12.34 -3.74 -8.93
CA ARG A 28 13.57 -2.99 -9.20
C ARG A 28 14.42 -3.60 -10.29
N ASN A 29 14.48 -4.94 -10.38
CA ASN A 29 15.30 -5.65 -11.34
C ASN A 29 14.42 -6.61 -12.15
N PRO A 30 13.81 -6.13 -13.28
CA PRO A 30 13.03 -6.97 -14.16
C PRO A 30 13.82 -8.20 -14.63
N GLY A 31 13.17 -9.36 -14.64
CA GLY A 31 13.81 -10.63 -15.04
C GLY A 31 14.71 -11.28 -13.97
N LYS A 32 14.90 -10.63 -12.82
CA LYS A 32 15.64 -11.19 -11.66
C LYS A 32 14.80 -11.30 -10.41
N ASP A 33 14.04 -10.24 -10.09
CA ASP A 33 13.19 -10.20 -8.92
C ASP A 33 11.91 -10.99 -9.16
N PHE A 34 11.44 -11.69 -8.14
CA PHE A 34 10.21 -12.50 -8.16
C PHE A 34 10.14 -13.59 -9.25
N THR A 35 11.26 -13.95 -9.86
CA THR A 35 11.31 -14.99 -10.91
C THR A 35 11.22 -16.42 -10.35
N ARG A 36 11.45 -16.61 -9.06
CA ARG A 36 11.45 -17.93 -8.40
C ARG A 36 10.18 -18.08 -7.57
N ASN A 37 9.45 -19.18 -7.78
CA ASN A 37 8.31 -19.53 -6.92
C ASN A 37 8.82 -19.99 -5.54
N ARG A 38 8.84 -19.06 -4.58
CA ARG A 38 9.24 -19.28 -3.18
C ARG A 38 8.07 -18.89 -2.26
N LYS A 39 8.31 -18.96 -0.94
CA LYS A 39 7.33 -18.62 0.11
C LYS A 39 6.77 -17.19 0.02
N LEU A 40 7.50 -16.28 -0.62
CA LEU A 40 7.17 -14.87 -0.78
C LEU A 40 7.18 -14.49 -2.28
N PRO A 41 6.23 -14.99 -3.09
CA PRO A 41 6.02 -14.47 -4.44
C PRO A 41 5.49 -13.02 -4.37
N PHE A 42 5.46 -12.34 -5.51
CA PHE A 42 5.05 -10.94 -5.62
C PHE A 42 3.69 -10.68 -4.96
N GLU A 43 2.68 -11.49 -5.27
CA GLU A 43 1.31 -11.34 -4.78
C GLU A 43 1.24 -11.48 -3.26
N LYS A 44 2.00 -12.43 -2.70
CA LYS A 44 2.03 -12.65 -1.25
C LYS A 44 2.68 -11.48 -0.53
N VAL A 45 3.78 -10.93 -1.07
CA VAL A 45 4.44 -9.75 -0.50
C VAL A 45 3.52 -8.55 -0.52
N LEU A 46 2.84 -8.30 -1.65
CA LEU A 46 1.90 -7.18 -1.79
C LEU A 46 0.69 -7.35 -0.85
N SER A 47 0.14 -8.55 -0.75
CA SER A 47 -0.98 -8.85 0.15
C SER A 47 -0.61 -8.66 1.62
N ILE A 48 0.61 -9.06 2.03
CA ILE A 48 1.10 -8.84 3.40
C ILE A 48 1.21 -7.35 3.69
N LEU A 49 1.80 -6.56 2.78
CA LEU A 49 1.93 -5.10 2.95
C LEU A 49 0.59 -4.42 3.15
N LEU A 50 -0.44 -4.82 2.40
CA LEU A 50 -1.79 -4.26 2.52
C LEU A 50 -2.52 -4.71 3.78
N GLY A 51 -2.16 -5.86 4.34
CA GLY A 51 -2.79 -6.41 5.53
C GLY A 51 -2.15 -6.00 6.85
N MET A 52 -1.02 -5.26 6.81
CA MET A 52 -0.33 -4.83 8.04
C MET A 52 -1.18 -3.91 8.89
N SER A 53 -1.25 -4.18 10.18
CA SER A 53 -2.03 -3.45 11.17
C SER A 53 -1.19 -2.50 12.05
N GLY A 54 0.14 -2.52 11.90
CA GLY A 54 1.06 -1.73 12.69
C GLY A 54 1.71 -2.50 13.85
N ASP A 55 1.48 -3.80 13.91
CA ASP A 55 2.13 -4.69 14.86
C ASP A 55 3.62 -4.93 14.52
N PRO A 56 4.42 -5.46 15.47
CA PRO A 56 5.76 -5.89 15.16
C PRO A 56 5.79 -6.85 13.97
N LEU A 57 6.68 -6.61 13.01
CA LEU A 57 6.72 -7.31 11.72
C LEU A 57 6.69 -8.85 11.83
N ARG A 58 7.25 -9.39 12.93
CA ARG A 58 7.18 -10.84 13.18
C ARG A 58 5.73 -11.32 13.38
N ASN A 59 4.93 -10.56 14.13
CA ASN A 59 3.53 -10.89 14.39
C ASN A 59 2.70 -10.79 13.12
N GLU A 60 2.89 -9.72 12.34
CA GLU A 60 2.28 -9.54 11.02
C GLU A 60 2.54 -10.75 10.09
N LEU A 61 3.78 -11.24 10.07
CA LEU A 61 4.13 -12.43 9.29
C LEU A 61 3.49 -13.71 9.86
N MET A 62 3.46 -13.86 11.18
CA MET A 62 2.80 -15.02 11.82
C MET A 62 1.32 -15.09 11.43
N GLU A 63 0.62 -13.98 11.47
CA GLU A 63 -0.78 -13.89 11.06
C GLU A 63 -0.95 -14.14 9.55
N ALA A 64 -0.15 -13.50 8.72
CA ALA A 64 -0.21 -13.64 7.26
C ALA A 64 0.08 -15.08 6.77
N PHE A 65 0.79 -15.87 7.58
CA PHE A 65 1.06 -17.28 7.33
C PHE A 65 0.23 -18.22 8.22
N HIS A 66 -0.79 -17.71 8.91
CA HIS A 66 -1.68 -18.49 9.77
C HIS A 66 -0.91 -19.35 10.79
N HIS A 67 0.15 -18.78 11.40
CA HIS A 67 1.04 -19.44 12.36
C HIS A 67 1.75 -20.71 11.84
N ASP A 68 1.89 -20.86 10.51
CA ASP A 68 2.62 -21.98 9.92
C ASP A 68 4.10 -21.91 10.34
N PRO A 69 4.65 -23.00 10.96
CA PRO A 69 6.09 -23.06 11.33
C PRO A 69 7.03 -22.85 10.13
N SER A 70 6.57 -23.13 8.93
CA SER A 70 7.32 -22.94 7.69
C SER A 70 7.30 -21.50 7.17
N MET A 71 6.74 -20.54 7.90
CA MET A 71 6.63 -19.14 7.48
C MET A 71 7.98 -18.55 7.04
N ALA A 72 7.91 -17.49 6.22
CA ALA A 72 9.11 -16.76 5.84
C ALA A 72 9.69 -15.98 7.04
N SER A 73 11.00 -15.90 7.13
CA SER A 73 11.65 -15.11 8.17
C SER A 73 11.50 -13.60 7.92
N VAL A 74 11.56 -12.79 8.97
CA VAL A 74 11.53 -11.34 8.90
C VAL A 74 12.58 -10.77 7.92
N PRO A 75 13.87 -11.19 7.98
CA PRO A 75 14.85 -10.72 7.00
C PRO A 75 14.51 -11.09 5.56
N ALA A 76 13.94 -12.28 5.33
CA ALA A 76 13.53 -12.69 3.99
C ALA A 76 12.38 -11.81 3.45
N PHE A 77 11.42 -11.46 4.29
CA PHE A 77 10.35 -10.55 3.91
C PHE A 77 10.87 -9.15 3.60
N VAL A 78 11.72 -8.57 4.46
CA VAL A 78 12.33 -7.25 4.25
C VAL A 78 13.11 -7.23 2.93
N GLN A 79 13.86 -8.27 2.62
CA GLN A 79 14.58 -8.41 1.36
C GLN A 79 13.63 -8.50 0.15
N GLN A 80 12.50 -9.21 0.26
CA GLN A 80 11.54 -9.28 -0.83
C GLN A 80 10.78 -7.95 -0.99
N ARG A 81 10.35 -7.34 0.11
CA ARG A 81 9.69 -6.03 0.09
C ARG A 81 10.54 -4.96 -0.58
N SER A 82 11.86 -4.92 -0.31
CA SER A 82 12.75 -3.93 -0.90
C SER A 82 12.91 -4.03 -2.43
N LYS A 83 12.45 -5.13 -3.04
CA LYS A 83 12.43 -5.32 -4.49
C LYS A 83 11.24 -4.65 -5.16
N LEU A 84 10.16 -4.39 -4.43
CA LEU A 84 9.00 -3.69 -4.97
C LEU A 84 9.33 -2.23 -5.25
N LEU A 85 8.80 -1.72 -6.35
CA LEU A 85 8.79 -0.30 -6.65
C LEU A 85 7.55 0.36 -6.00
N PRO A 86 7.64 1.61 -5.55
CA PRO A 86 6.49 2.35 -5.00
C PRO A 86 5.30 2.41 -5.97
N ASN A 87 5.56 2.47 -7.28
CA ASN A 87 4.50 2.49 -8.30
C ASN A 87 3.58 1.26 -8.29
N ALA A 88 4.00 0.14 -7.69
CA ALA A 88 3.14 -1.03 -7.53
C ALA A 88 1.90 -0.71 -6.68
N LEU A 89 2.09 0.01 -5.56
CA LEU A 89 0.99 0.42 -4.69
C LEU A 89 0.13 1.51 -5.33
N ALA A 90 0.75 2.49 -6.00
CA ALA A 90 0.02 3.53 -6.73
C ALA A 90 -0.85 2.92 -7.85
N TYR A 91 -0.29 2.02 -8.65
CA TYR A 91 -1.02 1.31 -9.69
C TYR A 91 -2.22 0.53 -9.11
N LEU A 92 -1.99 -0.24 -8.05
CA LEU A 92 -3.05 -1.01 -7.40
C LEU A 92 -4.16 -0.11 -6.86
N PHE A 93 -3.79 1.00 -6.22
CA PHE A 93 -4.74 1.98 -5.70
C PHE A 93 -5.65 2.53 -6.80
N HIS A 94 -5.08 3.04 -7.89
CA HIS A 94 -5.87 3.60 -8.99
C HIS A 94 -6.74 2.54 -9.67
N ARG A 95 -6.18 1.36 -9.98
CA ARG A 95 -6.94 0.26 -10.61
C ARG A 95 -8.08 -0.23 -9.73
N PHE A 96 -7.86 -0.32 -8.42
CA PHE A 96 -8.90 -0.71 -7.47
C PHE A 96 -10.00 0.36 -7.39
N THR A 97 -9.61 1.61 -7.23
CA THR A 97 -10.53 2.77 -7.19
C THR A 97 -11.39 2.83 -8.44
N ASP A 98 -10.78 2.79 -9.62
CA ASP A 98 -11.49 2.81 -10.92
C ASP A 98 -12.48 1.66 -11.08
N SER A 99 -12.13 0.48 -10.53
CA SER A 99 -12.97 -0.71 -10.64
C SER A 99 -14.12 -0.77 -9.63
N CYS A 100 -14.02 -0.03 -8.52
CA CYS A 100 -14.95 -0.11 -7.39
C CYS A 100 -15.84 1.11 -7.24
N ILE A 101 -15.36 2.29 -7.63
CA ILE A 101 -16.10 3.54 -7.47
C ILE A 101 -16.96 3.81 -8.70
N ILE A 102 -18.27 3.61 -8.54
CA ILE A 102 -19.26 4.03 -9.55
C ILE A 102 -19.62 5.48 -9.23
N PRO A 103 -19.34 6.43 -10.15
CA PRO A 103 -19.63 7.85 -9.91
C PRO A 103 -21.09 8.09 -9.53
N LYS A 104 -21.30 8.83 -8.45
CA LYS A 104 -22.61 9.34 -8.04
C LYS A 104 -22.60 10.86 -8.14
N TYR A 105 -23.78 11.42 -8.35
CA TYR A 105 -23.92 12.86 -8.56
C TYR A 105 -24.96 13.43 -7.60
N TYR A 106 -24.68 14.60 -7.05
CA TYR A 106 -25.64 15.39 -6.30
C TYR A 106 -26.10 16.57 -7.17
N ARG A 107 -27.38 16.60 -7.53
CA ARG A 107 -27.96 17.63 -8.42
C ARG A 107 -27.18 17.82 -9.74
N GLY A 108 -26.65 16.75 -10.31
CA GLY A 108 -25.87 16.78 -11.54
C GLY A 108 -24.38 17.09 -11.37
N TYR A 109 -23.90 17.33 -10.13
CA TYR A 109 -22.50 17.63 -9.82
C TYR A 109 -21.85 16.49 -9.07
N ARG A 110 -20.58 16.23 -9.35
CA ARG A 110 -19.71 15.39 -8.53
C ARG A 110 -19.06 16.27 -7.47
N LEU A 111 -19.27 15.95 -6.20
CA LEU A 111 -18.73 16.73 -5.09
C LEU A 111 -17.43 16.11 -4.63
N LEU A 112 -16.33 16.83 -4.77
CA LEU A 112 -14.98 16.40 -4.39
C LEU A 112 -14.49 17.27 -3.25
N ALA A 113 -13.82 16.64 -2.27
CA ALA A 113 -13.07 17.30 -1.21
C ALA A 113 -11.61 16.97 -1.36
N ALA A 114 -10.74 17.96 -1.28
CA ALA A 114 -9.29 17.80 -1.18
C ALA A 114 -8.86 18.22 0.22
N ASP A 115 -8.05 17.37 0.86
CA ASP A 115 -7.50 17.65 2.20
C ASP A 115 -6.07 17.18 2.28
N GLY A 116 -5.28 17.87 3.12
CA GLY A 116 -3.88 17.58 3.40
C GLY A 116 -3.70 17.14 4.85
N SER A 117 -2.85 16.13 5.04
CA SER A 117 -2.48 15.64 6.37
C SER A 117 -0.98 15.42 6.46
N ASP A 118 -0.41 15.77 7.60
CA ASP A 118 1.01 15.56 7.87
C ASP A 118 1.24 14.18 8.46
N LEU A 119 2.09 13.40 7.83
CA LEU A 119 2.52 12.08 8.28
C LEU A 119 3.91 12.16 8.88
N GLN A 120 4.01 11.97 10.19
CA GLN A 120 5.28 11.88 10.88
C GLN A 120 5.87 10.49 10.70
N ILE A 121 7.10 10.43 10.16
CA ILE A 121 7.85 9.19 9.97
C ILE A 121 9.17 9.22 10.75
N PRO A 122 9.83 8.05 10.98
CA PRO A 122 11.11 8.00 11.66
C PRO A 122 12.17 8.88 11.02
N ALA A 123 13.00 9.50 11.84
CA ALA A 123 14.03 10.45 11.39
C ALA A 123 15.01 9.84 10.38
N ASN A 124 15.16 10.50 9.25
CA ASN A 124 16.18 10.26 8.25
C ASN A 124 16.89 11.59 7.92
N PRO A 125 18.02 11.90 8.55
CA PRO A 125 18.73 13.17 8.31
C PRO A 125 19.28 13.35 6.90
N GLN A 126 19.32 12.29 6.09
CA GLN A 126 19.77 12.36 4.70
C GLN A 126 18.68 12.88 3.74
N ASP A 127 17.44 12.86 4.19
CA ASP A 127 16.29 13.40 3.48
C ASP A 127 16.00 14.82 3.99
N ASN A 128 16.71 15.79 3.43
CA ASN A 128 16.64 17.19 3.87
C ASN A 128 15.28 17.84 3.56
N ASP A 129 14.55 17.34 2.57
CA ASP A 129 13.30 17.94 2.12
C ASP A 129 12.16 17.71 3.12
N SER A 130 12.20 16.58 3.82
CA SER A 130 11.19 16.23 4.81
C SER A 130 11.68 16.28 6.26
N TYR A 131 13.00 16.47 6.49
CA TYR A 131 13.61 16.43 7.82
C TYR A 131 13.24 17.64 8.68
N VAL A 132 12.71 17.38 9.87
CA VAL A 132 12.38 18.40 10.86
C VAL A 132 13.27 18.23 12.09
N ALA A 133 14.09 19.26 12.36
CA ALA A 133 14.84 19.38 13.60
C ALA A 133 13.99 20.15 14.60
N PRO A 134 13.40 19.51 15.60
CA PRO A 134 12.53 20.20 16.53
C PRO A 134 13.33 21.13 17.46
N ASN A 135 12.76 22.26 17.77
CA ASN A 135 13.24 23.13 18.83
C ASN A 135 12.94 22.50 20.20
N ASN A 136 13.82 22.67 21.19
CA ASN A 136 13.60 22.30 22.59
C ASN A 136 13.67 20.81 22.98
N GLY A 137 14.60 20.03 22.43
CA GLY A 137 14.94 18.70 22.96
C GLY A 137 13.94 17.59 22.62
N SER A 138 12.98 17.83 21.75
CA SER A 138 12.10 16.78 21.19
C SER A 138 12.88 15.89 20.21
N MET A 139 12.36 14.70 19.93
CA MET A 139 13.00 13.79 18.98
C MET A 139 12.88 14.33 17.54
N HIS A 140 13.93 14.14 16.75
CA HIS A 140 13.94 14.45 15.33
C HIS A 140 12.99 13.50 14.57
N TYR A 141 12.36 14.00 13.52
CA TYR A 141 11.46 13.24 12.66
C TYR A 141 11.49 13.76 11.22
N ASN A 142 10.94 13.00 10.29
CA ASN A 142 10.62 13.49 8.95
C ASN A 142 9.11 13.66 8.82
N LEU A 143 8.70 14.66 8.06
CA LEU A 143 7.30 15.01 7.83
C LEU A 143 6.98 14.86 6.35
N LEU A 144 6.03 14.00 6.04
CA LEU A 144 5.48 13.84 4.70
C LEU A 144 4.11 14.49 4.63
N HIS A 145 3.86 15.30 3.63
CA HIS A 145 2.57 15.93 3.42
C HIS A 145 1.74 15.10 2.44
N LEU A 146 0.70 14.44 2.96
CA LEU A 146 -0.23 13.64 2.18
C LEU A 146 -1.42 14.51 1.75
N ASN A 147 -1.62 14.68 0.44
CA ASN A 147 -2.82 15.26 -0.12
C ASN A 147 -3.74 14.15 -0.65
N ALA A 148 -4.99 14.18 -0.28
CA ALA A 148 -5.98 13.18 -0.70
C ALA A 148 -7.18 13.86 -1.36
N LEU A 149 -7.68 13.25 -2.44
CA LEU A 149 -8.90 13.62 -3.13
C LEU A 149 -10.01 12.62 -2.81
N TYR A 150 -11.08 13.09 -2.18
CA TYR A 150 -12.19 12.28 -1.71
C TYR A 150 -13.48 12.63 -2.42
N ASP A 151 -14.24 11.64 -2.87
CA ASP A 151 -15.54 11.79 -3.47
C ASP A 151 -16.63 11.70 -2.41
N LEU A 152 -17.25 12.83 -2.09
CA LEU A 152 -18.30 12.94 -1.09
C LEU A 152 -19.59 12.21 -1.48
N CYS A 153 -19.83 12.01 -2.78
CA CYS A 153 -21.03 11.34 -3.26
C CYS A 153 -20.93 9.82 -3.16
N THR A 154 -19.72 9.27 -3.33
CA THR A 154 -19.48 7.81 -3.32
C THR A 154 -18.87 7.31 -2.02
N GLY A 155 -18.24 8.20 -1.26
CA GLY A 155 -17.56 7.83 -0.02
C GLY A 155 -16.22 7.11 -0.24
N GLY A 156 -15.49 7.45 -1.30
CA GLY A 156 -14.21 6.82 -1.64
C GLY A 156 -13.11 7.81 -1.99
N TYR A 157 -11.87 7.43 -1.75
CA TYR A 157 -10.70 8.18 -2.22
C TYR A 157 -10.49 7.94 -3.71
N LEU A 158 -10.24 9.01 -4.46
CA LEU A 158 -9.97 8.98 -5.90
C LEU A 158 -8.48 9.07 -6.19
N ASP A 159 -7.77 9.83 -5.37
CA ASP A 159 -6.34 10.07 -5.52
C ASP A 159 -5.68 10.36 -4.18
N ALA A 160 -4.38 10.11 -4.08
CA ALA A 160 -3.56 10.44 -2.93
C ALA A 160 -2.12 10.66 -3.40
N VAL A 161 -1.52 11.78 -2.99
CA VAL A 161 -0.17 12.19 -3.36
C VAL A 161 0.61 12.60 -2.12
N ILE A 162 1.86 12.17 -2.03
CA ILE A 162 2.84 12.57 -1.03
C ILE A 162 3.87 13.49 -1.65
#